data_43efddc8c65ae69378e6eb7ae1bc1bf5
#
_entry.id   43efddc8c65ae69378e6eb7ae1bc1bf5
#
_cell.length_a   1.000
_cell.length_b   1.000
_cell.length_c   1.000
_cell.angle_alpha   90.00
_cell.angle_beta   90.00
_cell.angle_gamma   90.00
#
_symmetry.space_group_name_H-M   'P 1'
#
loop_
_entity.id
_entity.type
_entity.pdbx_description
1 polymer ?
#
loop_
_entity_poly.entity_id
_entity_poly.type
_entity_poly.pdbx_seq_one_letter_code
_entity_poly.pdbx_strand_id
1 'polypeptide(L)'
;MPMIDLPHAVPGSPQALPDFDLILFGATGDLAMRKLLPGLYRRHVSGDMAAGARIIGVARTVLTREEFAAQAEQSCRRRVGEAFDASRWREFAARLSYLRVDAMAHADYEALATTLAPRASVVRVFFL
;
A
#
# COMPACT_ATOMS: atom_id res chain seq x y z
N MET A 1 11.59 6.36 -22.91
CA MET A 1 11.27 5.83 -22.77
C MET A 1 11.16 5.66 -22.81
N PRO A 2 11.00 5.55 -22.81
CA PRO A 2 10.67 5.14 -22.78
C PRO A 2 10.13 4.67 -22.46
N MET A 3 9.81 4.87 -22.66
CA MET A 3 9.10 4.37 -22.46
C MET A 3 9.05 3.48 -21.95
N ILE A 4 9.18 3.42 -21.45
CA ILE A 4 9.06 2.47 -20.97
C ILE A 4 8.22 1.72 -21.25
N ASP A 5 8.37 0.94 -21.43
CA ASP A 5 7.58 0.17 -21.78
C ASP A 5 7.05 -0.58 -20.86
N LEU A 6 6.30 -0.06 -20.15
CA LEU A 6 5.56 -0.74 -19.34
C LEU A 6 4.83 -1.71 -20.03
N PRO A 7 4.62 -2.82 -19.46
CA PRO A 7 3.72 -3.77 -20.01
C PRO A 7 2.37 -3.20 -19.79
N HIS A 8 2.02 -2.27 -20.53
CA HIS A 8 0.72 -1.75 -20.42
C HIS A 8 -0.25 -2.69 -21.03
N ALA A 9 -1.45 -2.65 -20.60
CA ALA A 9 -2.48 -3.51 -21.09
C ALA A 9 -2.77 -3.20 -22.54
N VAL A 10 -2.89 -4.25 -23.31
CA VAL A 10 -3.36 -4.13 -24.68
C VAL A 10 -4.86 -3.91 -24.60
N PRO A 11 -5.41 -2.93 -25.30
CA PRO A 11 -6.85 -2.69 -25.25
C PRO A 11 -7.64 -3.94 -25.55
N GLY A 12 -8.59 -4.24 -24.68
CA GLY A 12 -9.43 -5.42 -24.82
C GLY A 12 -8.81 -6.70 -24.32
N SER A 13 -7.58 -6.66 -23.86
CA SER A 13 -6.91 -7.84 -23.35
C SER A 13 -6.93 -7.82 -21.83
N PRO A 14 -7.33 -8.93 -21.18
CA PRO A 14 -7.30 -8.99 -19.73
C PRO A 14 -5.88 -9.21 -19.25
N GLN A 15 -5.06 -8.24 -19.39
CA GLN A 15 -3.68 -8.35 -19.03
C GLN A 15 -3.50 -8.15 -17.53
N ALA A 16 -2.79 -9.06 -16.91
CA ALA A 16 -2.52 -8.95 -15.48
C ALA A 16 -1.60 -7.76 -15.22
N LEU A 17 -1.97 -6.97 -14.24
CA LEU A 17 -1.10 -5.91 -13.75
C LEU A 17 0.03 -6.54 -12.95
N PRO A 18 1.23 -5.95 -12.98
CA PRO A 18 2.33 -6.50 -12.20
C PRO A 18 2.08 -6.36 -10.70
N ASP A 19 2.45 -7.38 -9.95
CA ASP A 19 2.46 -7.28 -8.50
C ASP A 19 3.54 -6.29 -8.07
N PHE A 20 3.30 -5.64 -6.95
CA PHE A 20 4.30 -4.76 -6.38
C PHE A 20 4.16 -4.72 -4.86
N ASP A 21 5.23 -4.31 -4.21
CA ASP A 21 5.21 -3.97 -2.80
C ASP A 21 5.46 -2.47 -2.71
N LEU A 22 4.51 -1.75 -2.17
CA LEU A 22 4.69 -0.33 -1.91
C LEU A 22 5.07 -0.18 -0.44
N ILE A 23 6.26 0.34 -0.20
CA ILE A 23 6.74 0.60 1.15
C ILE A 23 6.49 2.08 1.43
N LEU A 24 5.54 2.35 2.32
CA LEU A 24 5.09 3.69 2.59
C LEU A 24 5.67 4.14 3.93
N PHE A 25 6.73 4.93 3.87
CA PHE A 25 7.35 5.49 5.07
C PHE A 25 6.50 6.64 5.59
N GLY A 26 6.43 6.77 6.91
CA GLY A 26 5.60 7.80 7.52
C GLY A 26 4.11 7.49 7.36
N ALA A 27 3.77 6.21 7.39
CA ALA A 27 2.42 5.76 7.08
C ALA A 27 1.34 6.27 8.03
N THR A 28 1.72 6.67 9.25
CA THR A 28 0.78 7.23 10.22
C THR A 28 0.70 8.75 10.12
N GLY A 29 1.46 9.35 9.22
CA GLY A 29 1.51 10.80 9.09
C GLY A 29 0.35 11.35 8.29
N ASP A 30 0.29 12.68 8.27
CA ASP A 30 -0.83 13.38 7.68
C ASP A 30 -0.94 13.14 6.17
N LEU A 31 0.17 13.21 5.46
CA LEU A 31 0.15 13.01 4.02
C LEU A 31 -0.33 11.61 3.65
N ALA A 32 0.20 10.59 4.34
CA ALA A 32 -0.19 9.21 4.06
C ALA A 32 -1.67 9.00 4.32
N MET A 33 -2.15 9.44 5.47
CA MET A 33 -3.52 9.20 5.88
C MET A 33 -4.53 10.02 5.09
N ARG A 34 -4.22 11.26 4.76
CA ARG A 34 -5.17 12.15 4.11
C ARG A 34 -5.18 12.03 2.60
N LYS A 35 -4.06 11.65 2.00
CA LYS A 35 -3.94 11.65 0.54
C LYS A 35 -3.54 10.32 -0.04
N LEU A 36 -2.48 9.72 0.47
CA LEU A 36 -1.92 8.54 -0.19
C LEU A 36 -2.79 7.31 -0.03
N LEU A 37 -3.20 7.01 1.17
CA LEU A 37 -4.05 5.83 1.41
C LEU A 37 -5.42 5.96 0.76
N PRO A 38 -6.11 7.11 0.85
CA PRO A 38 -7.36 7.27 0.08
C PRO A 38 -7.15 7.15 -1.43
N GLY A 39 -6.05 7.67 -1.95
CA GLY A 39 -5.76 7.55 -3.38
C GLY A 39 -5.53 6.10 -3.79
N LEU A 40 -4.81 5.34 -2.97
CA LEU A 40 -4.57 3.93 -3.22
C LEU A 40 -5.87 3.12 -3.14
N TYR A 41 -6.72 3.45 -2.18
CA TYR A 41 -8.02 2.80 -2.08
C TYR A 41 -8.84 3.03 -3.35
N ARG A 42 -8.85 4.25 -3.87
CA ARG A 42 -9.57 4.54 -5.12
C ARG A 42 -9.02 3.73 -6.29
N ARG A 43 -7.71 3.55 -6.36
CA ARG A 43 -7.11 2.73 -7.41
C ARG A 43 -7.51 1.27 -7.26
N HIS A 44 -7.60 0.79 -6.03
CA HIS A 44 -8.07 -0.57 -5.80
C HIS A 44 -9.51 -0.74 -6.29
N VAL A 45 -10.36 0.21 -5.97
CA VAL A 45 -11.77 0.15 -6.38
C VAL A 45 -11.90 0.21 -7.89
N SER A 46 -11.03 0.97 -8.55
CA SER A 46 -11.03 1.08 -10.01
C SER A 46 -10.45 -0.13 -10.73
N GLY A 47 -9.93 -1.10 -9.99
CA GLY A 47 -9.33 -2.27 -10.60
C GLY A 47 -7.90 -2.07 -11.09
N ASP A 48 -7.25 -1.01 -10.65
CA ASP A 48 -5.91 -0.64 -11.12
C ASP A 48 -4.79 -1.23 -10.27
N MET A 49 -5.08 -2.25 -9.49
CA MET A 49 -4.07 -2.93 -8.70
C MET A 49 -4.12 -4.42 -8.93
N ALA A 50 -2.94 -5.03 -9.11
CA ALA A 50 -2.85 -6.47 -9.23
C ALA A 50 -3.28 -7.14 -7.93
N ALA A 51 -3.78 -8.35 -8.04
CA ALA A 51 -4.29 -9.08 -6.87
C ALA A 51 -3.23 -9.29 -5.79
N GLY A 52 -1.97 -9.46 -6.19
CA GLY A 52 -0.88 -9.69 -5.25
C GLY A 52 -0.16 -8.45 -4.78
N ALA A 53 -0.59 -7.28 -5.22
CA ALA A 53 0.03 -6.03 -4.78
C ALA A 53 -0.28 -5.78 -3.30
N ARG A 54 0.73 -5.35 -2.55
CA ARG A 54 0.54 -5.07 -1.13
C ARG A 54 1.17 -3.74 -0.75
N ILE A 55 0.66 -3.19 0.34
CA ILE A 55 1.09 -1.90 0.85
C ILE A 55 1.61 -2.12 2.27
N ILE A 56 2.86 -1.77 2.49
CA ILE A 56 3.50 -1.95 3.78
C ILE A 56 3.71 -0.58 4.39
N GLY A 57 2.89 -0.25 5.40
CA GLY A 57 3.07 0.99 6.13
C GLY A 57 4.22 0.85 7.10
N VAL A 58 5.05 1.86 7.17
CA VAL A 58 6.22 1.87 8.03
C VAL A 58 6.25 3.20 8.79
N ALA A 59 6.32 3.14 10.10
CA ALA A 59 6.43 4.34 10.92
C ALA A 59 6.95 3.96 12.30
N ARG A 60 7.26 4.98 13.11
CA ARG A 60 7.77 4.74 14.45
C ARG A 60 6.68 4.43 15.47
N THR A 61 5.44 4.78 15.15
CA THR A 61 4.33 4.58 16.05
C THR A 61 4.11 3.10 16.33
N VAL A 62 3.88 2.76 17.58
CA VAL A 62 3.60 1.37 17.95
C VAL A 62 2.13 1.09 17.67
N LEU A 63 1.87 0.31 16.65
CA LEU A 63 0.51 -0.05 16.24
C LEU A 63 0.50 -1.50 15.79
N THR A 64 -0.61 -2.17 16.01
CA THR A 64 -0.83 -3.45 15.35
C THR A 64 -1.27 -3.17 13.91
N ARG A 65 -1.21 -4.20 13.07
CA ARG A 65 -1.73 -4.09 11.71
C ARG A 65 -3.19 -3.66 11.71
N GLU A 66 -3.98 -4.22 12.61
CA GLU A 66 -5.39 -3.93 12.71
C GLU A 66 -5.65 -2.48 13.13
N GLU A 67 -4.84 -1.96 14.03
CA GLU A 67 -4.95 -0.57 14.45
C GLU A 67 -4.60 0.37 13.30
N PHE A 68 -3.56 0.04 12.56
CA PHE A 68 -3.17 0.83 11.40
C PHE A 68 -4.28 0.80 10.35
N ALA A 69 -4.83 -0.37 10.07
CA ALA A 69 -5.90 -0.50 9.08
C ALA A 69 -7.14 0.28 9.51
N ALA A 70 -7.46 0.29 10.80
CA ALA A 70 -8.60 1.03 11.30
C ALA A 70 -8.43 2.55 11.14
N GLN A 71 -7.22 3.05 11.39
CA GLN A 71 -6.93 4.46 11.16
C GLN A 71 -7.04 4.82 9.69
N ALA A 72 -6.53 3.95 8.83
CA ALA A 72 -6.61 4.15 7.39
C ALA A 72 -8.07 4.15 6.94
N GLU A 73 -8.88 3.25 7.49
CA GLU A 73 -10.30 3.19 7.14
C GLU A 73 -11.02 4.48 7.50
N GLN A 74 -10.80 4.99 8.70
CA GLN A 74 -11.42 6.23 9.10
C GLN A 74 -11.07 7.37 8.17
N SER A 75 -9.81 7.45 7.78
CA SER A 75 -9.36 8.50 6.89
C SER A 75 -9.98 8.35 5.51
N CYS A 76 -10.03 7.13 4.98
CA CYS A 76 -10.63 6.89 3.68
C CYS A 76 -12.13 7.18 3.68
N ARG A 77 -12.84 6.80 4.74
CA ARG A 77 -14.27 7.12 4.85
C ARG A 77 -14.51 8.61 4.79
N ARG A 78 -13.67 9.37 5.48
CA ARG A 78 -13.79 10.81 5.53
C ARG A 78 -13.50 11.46 4.18
N ARG A 79 -12.50 10.94 3.48
CA ARG A 79 -12.04 11.55 2.22
C ARG A 79 -12.86 11.12 1.01
N VAL A 80 -13.30 9.89 1.00
CA VAL A 80 -14.08 9.34 -0.11
C VAL A 80 -15.56 9.68 0.04
N GLY A 81 -16.04 9.79 1.26
CA GLY A 81 -17.42 10.17 1.53
C GLY A 81 -18.40 9.09 1.10
N GLU A 82 -19.46 9.49 0.43
CA GLU A 82 -20.54 8.56 0.09
C GLU A 82 -20.12 7.47 -0.88
N ALA A 83 -19.04 7.66 -1.61
CA ALA A 83 -18.53 6.64 -2.53
C ALA A 83 -17.79 5.52 -1.80
N PHE A 84 -17.57 5.65 -0.48
CA PHE A 84 -16.90 4.61 0.26
C PHE A 84 -17.75 3.36 0.34
N ASP A 85 -17.13 2.20 0.06
CA ASP A 85 -17.82 0.92 0.03
C ASP A 85 -17.12 -0.02 1.02
N ALA A 86 -17.84 -0.44 2.04
CA ALA A 86 -17.27 -1.25 3.12
C ALA A 86 -16.75 -2.61 2.63
N SER A 87 -17.40 -3.20 1.63
CA SER A 87 -16.93 -4.48 1.12
C SER A 87 -15.64 -4.32 0.32
N ARG A 88 -15.54 -3.25 -0.46
CA ARG A 88 -14.30 -2.94 -1.17
C ARG A 88 -13.19 -2.58 -0.20
N TRP A 89 -13.54 -1.93 0.90
CA TRP A 89 -12.55 -1.63 1.92
C TRP A 89 -11.95 -2.89 2.51
N ARG A 90 -12.77 -3.91 2.77
CA ARG A 90 -12.24 -5.15 3.31
C ARG A 90 -11.23 -5.80 2.36
N GLU A 91 -11.50 -5.74 1.07
CA GLU A 91 -10.57 -6.23 0.07
C GLU A 91 -9.26 -5.43 0.08
N PHE A 92 -9.39 -4.12 0.16
CA PHE A 92 -8.22 -3.25 0.18
C PHE A 92 -7.41 -3.44 1.46
N ALA A 93 -8.09 -3.55 2.59
CA ALA A 93 -7.43 -3.72 3.87
C ALA A 93 -6.58 -4.99 3.91
N ALA A 94 -6.98 -6.02 3.16
CA ALA A 94 -6.20 -7.24 3.09
C ALA A 94 -4.82 -7.03 2.47
N ARG A 95 -4.63 -5.94 1.73
CA ARG A 95 -3.33 -5.59 1.14
C ARG A 95 -2.42 -4.88 2.12
N LEU A 96 -2.96 -4.40 3.24
CA LEU A 96 -2.22 -3.55 4.16
C LEU A 96 -1.43 -4.38 5.17
N SER A 97 -0.20 -3.97 5.39
CA SER A 97 0.63 -4.47 6.48
C SER A 97 1.22 -3.27 7.19
N TYR A 98 1.66 -3.47 8.40
CA TYR A 98 2.29 -2.39 9.15
C TYR A 98 3.53 -2.92 9.86
N LEU A 99 4.59 -2.15 9.79
CA LEU A 99 5.82 -2.49 10.48
C LEU A 99 6.32 -1.25 11.20
N ARG A 100 6.50 -1.38 12.50
CA ARG A 100 7.09 -0.30 13.26
C ARG A 100 8.58 -0.29 13.01
N VAL A 101 9.09 0.81 12.51
CA VAL A 101 10.52 0.98 12.24
C VAL A 101 10.97 2.32 12.80
N ASP A 102 12.00 2.28 13.63
CA ASP A 102 12.66 3.50 14.07
C ASP A 102 13.89 3.69 13.18
N ALA A 103 13.90 4.77 12.43
CA ALA A 103 14.99 5.05 11.49
C ALA A 103 16.35 5.11 12.15
N MET A 104 16.39 5.29 13.48
CA MET A 104 17.65 5.33 14.22
C MET A 104 18.10 3.95 14.68
N ALA A 105 17.30 2.92 14.48
CA ALA A 105 17.62 1.57 14.94
C ALA A 105 17.92 0.65 13.77
N HIS A 106 19.16 0.19 13.68
CA HIS A 106 19.60 -0.68 12.60
C HIS A 106 18.79 -1.98 12.52
N ALA A 107 18.47 -2.55 13.68
CA ALA A 107 17.71 -3.80 13.72
C ALA A 107 16.34 -3.67 13.09
N ASP A 108 15.73 -2.47 13.13
CA ASP A 108 14.42 -2.26 12.53
C ASP A 108 14.50 -2.30 11.01
N TYR A 109 15.59 -1.81 10.42
CA TYR A 109 15.80 -1.94 8.99
C TYR A 109 15.99 -3.39 8.58
N GLU A 110 16.64 -4.17 9.42
CA GLU A 110 16.79 -5.59 9.14
C GLU A 110 15.43 -6.32 9.19
N ALA A 111 14.56 -5.91 10.11
CA ALA A 111 13.22 -6.47 10.18
C ALA A 111 12.43 -6.16 8.90
N LEU A 112 12.58 -4.95 8.36
CA LEU A 112 11.94 -4.60 7.10
C LEU A 112 12.49 -5.45 5.97
N ALA A 113 13.79 -5.61 5.90
CA ALA A 113 14.42 -6.43 4.86
C ALA A 113 13.93 -7.88 4.93
N THR A 114 13.78 -8.42 6.13
CA THR A 114 13.25 -9.77 6.33
C THR A 114 11.81 -9.88 5.83
N THR A 115 11.00 -8.86 6.08
CA THR A 115 9.62 -8.83 5.62
C THR A 115 9.54 -8.84 4.09
N LEU A 116 10.46 -8.18 3.43
CA LEU A 116 10.47 -8.07 1.97
C LEU A 116 11.10 -9.26 1.27
N ALA A 117 11.99 -9.96 1.95
CA ALA A 117 12.81 -11.00 1.31
C ALA A 117 12.02 -12.10 0.58
N PRO A 118 10.91 -12.63 1.13
CA PRO A 118 10.16 -13.68 0.44
C PRO A 118 9.59 -13.27 -0.92
N ARG A 119 9.53 -11.97 -1.17
CA ARG A 119 8.99 -11.46 -2.43
C ARG A 119 10.04 -10.64 -3.18
N ALA A 120 11.29 -11.10 -3.15
CA ALA A 120 12.39 -10.37 -3.75
C ALA A 120 12.22 -10.16 -5.25
N SER A 121 11.47 -11.02 -5.93
CA SER A 121 11.26 -10.90 -7.37
C SER A 121 10.13 -9.93 -7.73
N VAL A 122 9.39 -9.44 -6.75
CA VAL A 122 8.29 -8.51 -6.98
C VAL A 122 8.84 -7.09 -7.02
N VAL A 123 8.25 -6.25 -7.86
CA VAL A 123 8.66 -4.85 -7.94
C VAL A 123 8.38 -4.18 -6.60
N ARG A 124 9.34 -3.39 -6.12
CA ARG A 124 9.20 -2.66 -4.88
C ARG A 124 9.23 -1.18 -5.15
N VAL A 125 8.29 -0.47 -4.57
CA VAL A 125 8.22 0.98 -4.68
C VAL A 125 8.34 1.56 -3.29
N PHE A 126 9.30 2.48 -3.12
CA PHE A 126 9.49 3.15 -1.84
C PHE A 126 8.96 4.56 -1.93
N PHE A 127 8.07 4.90 -1.03
CA PHE A 127 7.56 6.26 -0.96
C PHE A 127 7.97 6.85 0.38
N LEU A 128 8.77 7.90 0.31
CA LEU A 128 9.35 8.53 1.49
C LEU A 128 8.63 9.81 1.88
#